data_172943917fd6789bece18ed13a1bb098
#
_entry.id   172943917fd6789bece18ed13a1bb098
#
_cell.length_a   1.000
_cell.length_b   1.000
_cell.length_c   1.000
_cell.angle_alpha   90.00
_cell.angle_beta   90.00
_cell.angle_gamma   90.00
#
_symmetry.space_group_name_H-M   'P 1'
#
loop_
_entity.id
_entity.type
_entity.pdbx_description
1 polymer ?
#
loop_
_entity_poly.entity_id
_entity_poly.type
_entity_poly.pdbx_seq_one_letter_code
_entity_poly.pdbx_strand_id
1 'polypeptide(L)'
;MFRFALLLSLCLSLSATARAALVPVDMDTAAHLYQDAAIREQVRAALGSMPAHIRKLFQGNTSTALTDKQLDAINQAAVRAFRIDVFEAPALHAFADHLDADTVKKAEAFLASDAGKRMVAADLGLASLSDADADKVMNGDIAAVSTPQRAVLFEKLERAERSSESTVHILLTMGTAVALGTAVGSSMDPGPVEERARKSGESSRQAMEENLREPMRRYMAYGYRDLSDADLKHVLTFLQSTAGRQYISAYLASLGAGFYAMGRRCGERLGESLRELAMAQLATETAQREPPHTTPPDPVKPYK
;
A
#
# COMPACT_ATOMS: atom_id res chain seq x y z
N MET A 1 -37.05 -32.61 27.75
CA MET A 1 -36.31 -33.21 28.88
C MET A 1 -34.97 -32.49 28.98
N PHE A 2 -34.82 -31.85 30.17
CA PHE A 2 -33.62 -31.44 30.88
C PHE A 2 -32.64 -30.51 30.18
N ARG A 3 -32.66 -29.19 30.47
CA ARG A 3 -32.11 -28.46 31.65
C ARG A 3 -30.66 -28.90 31.95
N PHE A 4 -29.69 -28.06 31.45
CA PHE A 4 -28.50 -27.66 32.21
C PHE A 4 -28.16 -26.22 31.88
N ALA A 5 -28.85 -25.30 32.54
CA ALA A 5 -28.33 -23.98 32.82
C ALA A 5 -27.60 -24.15 34.17
N LEU A 6 -26.28 -23.94 34.17
CA LEU A 6 -25.60 -23.50 35.40
C LEU A 6 -24.25 -22.91 35.04
N LEU A 7 -24.13 -21.58 35.24
CA LEU A 7 -23.02 -20.92 35.90
C LEU A 7 -21.62 -21.23 35.33
N LEU A 8 -21.20 -20.46 34.34
CA LEU A 8 -19.83 -19.95 34.29
C LEU A 8 -19.88 -18.43 34.35
N SER A 9 -20.28 -17.92 35.52
CA SER A 9 -19.88 -16.63 36.03
C SER A 9 -18.41 -16.78 36.41
N LEU A 10 -17.54 -16.78 35.40
CA LEU A 10 -16.12 -16.72 35.65
C LEU A 10 -15.67 -15.33 35.19
N CYS A 11 -15.37 -14.53 36.19
CA CYS A 11 -14.55 -13.35 36.17
C CYS A 11 -13.66 -13.29 34.92
N LEU A 12 -14.18 -12.75 33.85
CA LEU A 12 -13.40 -11.96 32.95
C LEU A 12 -12.93 -10.77 33.80
N SER A 13 -11.90 -10.99 34.62
CA SER A 13 -10.98 -9.95 34.96
C SER A 13 -10.47 -9.42 33.61
N LEU A 14 -11.22 -8.49 33.03
CA LEU A 14 -10.67 -7.52 32.15
C LEU A 14 -9.51 -6.89 32.92
N SER A 15 -8.34 -7.47 32.75
CA SER A 15 -7.12 -6.70 32.80
C SER A 15 -7.21 -5.74 31.62
N ALA A 16 -8.09 -4.74 31.74
CA ALA A 16 -7.90 -3.47 31.13
C ALA A 16 -6.61 -2.95 31.78
N THR A 17 -5.47 -3.42 31.31
CA THR A 17 -4.28 -2.59 31.35
C THR A 17 -4.76 -1.33 30.70
N ALA A 18 -5.04 -0.31 31.53
CA ALA A 18 -5.27 1.05 31.08
C ALA A 18 -4.08 1.34 30.17
N ARG A 19 -4.29 1.22 28.85
CA ARG A 19 -3.34 1.64 27.87
C ARG A 19 -3.35 3.13 28.07
N ALA A 20 -2.32 3.64 28.82
CA ALA A 20 -2.14 5.07 28.99
C ALA A 20 -2.38 5.65 27.61
N ALA A 21 -3.30 6.60 27.51
CA ALA A 21 -3.61 7.20 26.23
C ALA A 21 -2.29 7.70 25.65
N LEU A 22 -1.94 7.21 24.48
CA LEU A 22 -0.70 7.60 23.81
C LEU A 22 -0.77 9.12 23.64
N VAL A 23 0.21 9.83 24.18
CA VAL A 23 0.33 11.26 23.96
C VAL A 23 1.18 11.41 22.69
N PRO A 24 0.56 11.79 21.55
CA PRO A 24 1.27 11.92 20.29
C PRO A 24 2.42 12.93 20.43
N VAL A 25 3.49 12.70 19.69
CA VAL A 25 4.60 13.66 19.60
C VAL A 25 4.22 14.80 18.65
N ASP A 26 4.90 15.94 18.81
CA ASP A 26 4.76 17.03 17.85
C ASP A 26 5.30 16.64 16.46
N MET A 27 4.85 17.38 15.44
CA MET A 27 5.16 17.10 14.05
C MET A 27 6.64 17.24 13.72
N ASP A 28 7.35 18.17 14.37
CA ASP A 28 8.78 18.39 14.12
C ASP A 28 9.59 17.19 14.64
N THR A 29 9.28 16.72 15.85
CA THR A 29 9.88 15.50 16.42
C THR A 29 9.63 14.28 15.54
N ALA A 30 8.39 14.09 15.08
CA ALA A 30 8.07 13.00 14.16
C ALA A 30 8.81 13.13 12.83
N ALA A 31 8.92 14.34 12.28
CA ALA A 31 9.61 14.60 11.02
C ALA A 31 11.10 14.28 11.09
N HIS A 32 11.78 14.58 12.21
CA HIS A 32 13.17 14.20 12.44
C HIS A 32 13.35 12.68 12.41
N LEU A 33 12.56 11.95 13.19
CA LEU A 33 12.63 10.48 13.21
C LEU A 33 12.29 9.87 11.84
N TYR A 34 11.32 10.45 11.13
CA TYR A 34 10.93 10.04 9.77
C TYR A 34 12.08 10.21 8.77
N GLN A 35 12.85 11.28 8.92
CA GLN A 35 14.04 11.54 8.12
C GLN A 35 15.20 10.59 8.49
N ASP A 36 15.46 10.36 9.78
CA ASP A 36 16.51 9.45 10.24
C ASP A 36 16.28 8.00 9.78
N ALA A 37 15.01 7.60 9.69
CA ALA A 37 14.60 6.31 9.15
C ALA A 37 14.60 6.26 7.61
N ALA A 38 14.90 7.36 6.93
CA ALA A 38 14.90 7.50 5.46
C ALA A 38 13.58 7.03 4.79
N ILE A 39 12.44 7.18 5.47
CA ILE A 39 11.14 6.68 4.98
C ILE A 39 10.77 7.35 3.65
N ARG A 40 10.98 8.65 3.55
CA ARG A 40 10.72 9.42 2.32
C ARG A 40 11.52 8.88 1.14
N GLU A 41 12.80 8.62 1.35
CA GLU A 41 13.74 8.12 0.34
C GLU A 41 13.38 6.72 -0.12
N GLN A 42 13.05 5.82 0.81
CA GLN A 42 12.59 4.46 0.52
C GLN A 42 11.31 4.48 -0.34
N VAL A 43 10.32 5.26 0.07
CA VAL A 43 9.06 5.39 -0.68
C VAL A 43 9.31 6.01 -2.06
N ARG A 44 10.12 7.07 -2.15
CA ARG A 44 10.47 7.69 -3.44
C ARG A 44 11.13 6.71 -4.40
N ALA A 45 12.04 5.88 -3.93
CA ALA A 45 12.69 4.85 -4.73
C ALA A 45 11.66 3.82 -5.24
N ALA A 46 10.75 3.36 -4.39
CA ALA A 46 9.70 2.41 -4.77
C ALA A 46 8.64 2.99 -5.73
N LEU A 47 8.39 4.30 -5.68
CA LEU A 47 7.35 4.93 -6.52
C LEU A 47 7.69 4.97 -8.01
N GLY A 48 8.96 4.88 -8.38
CA GLY A 48 9.40 4.98 -9.79
C GLY A 48 8.78 3.92 -10.70
N SER A 49 8.55 2.72 -10.21
CA SER A 49 7.99 1.60 -10.95
C SER A 49 6.47 1.44 -10.84
N MET A 50 5.83 2.09 -9.85
CA MET A 50 4.41 1.92 -9.55
C MET A 50 3.44 2.12 -10.74
N PRO A 51 3.58 3.15 -11.60
CA PRO A 51 2.68 3.31 -12.74
C PRO A 51 2.71 2.12 -13.70
N ALA A 52 3.89 1.57 -13.98
CA ALA A 52 4.04 0.39 -14.83
C ALA A 52 3.40 -0.86 -14.20
N HIS A 53 3.57 -1.07 -12.90
CA HIS A 53 2.92 -2.14 -12.15
C HIS A 53 1.40 -2.06 -12.20
N ILE A 54 0.84 -0.88 -11.97
CA ILE A 54 -0.60 -0.66 -12.03
C ILE A 54 -1.13 -0.98 -13.43
N ARG A 55 -0.48 -0.48 -14.47
CA ARG A 55 -0.84 -0.81 -15.86
C ARG A 55 -0.85 -2.33 -16.09
N LYS A 56 0.20 -3.04 -15.66
CA LYS A 56 0.32 -4.49 -15.79
C LYS A 56 -0.79 -5.25 -15.05
N LEU A 57 -1.15 -4.82 -13.84
CA LEU A 57 -2.25 -5.40 -13.07
C LEU A 57 -3.59 -5.31 -13.81
N PHE A 58 -3.88 -4.17 -14.43
CA PHE A 58 -5.10 -3.99 -15.20
C PHE A 58 -5.09 -4.78 -16.53
N GLN A 59 -3.93 -4.96 -17.16
CA GLN A 59 -3.80 -5.80 -18.36
C GLN A 59 -4.04 -7.28 -18.07
N GLY A 60 -3.63 -7.77 -16.88
CA GLY A 60 -3.69 -9.21 -16.54
C GLY A 60 -4.99 -9.67 -15.88
N ASN A 61 -5.75 -8.78 -15.25
CA ASN A 61 -6.83 -9.15 -14.32
C ASN A 61 -8.25 -8.81 -14.82
N THR A 62 -8.41 -8.30 -16.02
CA THR A 62 -9.74 -7.97 -16.54
C THR A 62 -10.27 -9.09 -17.44
N SER A 63 -11.47 -9.56 -17.16
CA SER A 63 -12.21 -10.51 -18.02
C SER A 63 -12.57 -9.90 -19.38
N THR A 64 -12.44 -8.60 -19.55
CA THR A 64 -12.68 -7.85 -20.77
C THR A 64 -11.40 -7.10 -21.15
N ALA A 65 -10.92 -7.28 -22.38
CA ALA A 65 -9.76 -6.56 -22.87
C ALA A 65 -10.01 -5.04 -22.83
N LEU A 66 -9.12 -4.33 -22.13
CA LEU A 66 -9.16 -2.88 -22.10
C LEU A 66 -8.63 -2.30 -23.42
N THR A 67 -9.23 -1.22 -23.87
CA THR A 67 -8.75 -0.47 -25.05
C THR A 67 -7.46 0.28 -24.69
N ASP A 68 -6.65 0.61 -25.71
CA ASP A 68 -5.43 1.41 -25.50
C ASP A 68 -5.73 2.74 -24.82
N LYS A 69 -6.85 3.40 -25.15
CA LYS A 69 -7.29 4.64 -24.49
C LYS A 69 -7.56 4.45 -23.00
N GLN A 70 -8.14 3.33 -22.60
CA GLN A 70 -8.38 3.02 -21.19
C GLN A 70 -7.07 2.71 -20.46
N LEU A 71 -6.15 1.97 -21.09
CA LEU A 71 -4.81 1.70 -20.54
C LEU A 71 -3.99 2.97 -20.39
N ASP A 72 -4.09 3.91 -21.33
CA ASP A 72 -3.43 5.20 -21.23
C ASP A 72 -4.04 6.07 -20.12
N ALA A 73 -5.36 6.05 -19.95
CA ALA A 73 -6.02 6.75 -18.84
C ALA A 73 -5.56 6.20 -17.48
N ILE A 74 -5.45 4.86 -17.33
CA ILE A 74 -4.92 4.21 -16.13
C ILE A 74 -3.49 4.67 -15.87
N ASN A 75 -2.62 4.63 -16.88
CA ASN A 75 -1.23 5.04 -16.74
C ASN A 75 -1.09 6.52 -16.34
N GLN A 76 -1.86 7.41 -16.96
CA GLN A 76 -1.86 8.84 -16.64
C GLN A 76 -2.37 9.10 -15.22
N ALA A 77 -3.44 8.43 -14.80
CA ALA A 77 -3.97 8.52 -13.45
C ALA A 77 -2.90 8.09 -12.42
N ALA A 78 -2.23 6.97 -12.68
CA ALA A 78 -1.16 6.47 -11.84
C ALA A 78 0.03 7.44 -11.75
N VAL A 79 0.57 7.92 -12.87
CA VAL A 79 1.70 8.88 -12.90
C VAL A 79 1.38 10.15 -12.11
N ARG A 80 0.14 10.65 -12.18
CA ARG A 80 -0.26 11.87 -11.47
C ARG A 80 -0.54 11.65 -9.97
N ALA A 81 -0.85 10.43 -9.56
CA ALA A 81 -1.23 10.12 -8.19
C ALA A 81 -0.07 9.56 -7.36
N PHE A 82 0.78 8.70 -7.93
CA PHE A 82 1.91 8.06 -7.23
C PHE A 82 3.12 8.98 -7.19
N ARG A 83 2.99 10.02 -6.37
CA ARG A 83 4.00 11.07 -6.18
C ARG A 83 4.23 11.27 -4.70
N ILE A 84 5.49 11.56 -4.35
CA ILE A 84 5.89 11.73 -2.96
C ILE A 84 5.13 12.85 -2.22
N ASP A 85 4.78 13.93 -2.93
CA ASP A 85 4.02 15.04 -2.36
C ASP A 85 2.56 14.67 -2.00
N VAL A 86 1.99 13.67 -2.65
CA VAL A 86 0.67 13.12 -2.29
C VAL A 86 0.77 12.20 -1.06
N PHE A 87 1.88 11.48 -0.95
CA PHE A 87 2.14 10.52 0.12
C PHE A 87 2.49 11.18 1.45
N GLU A 88 3.39 12.16 1.43
CA GLU A 88 4.18 12.58 2.57
C GLU A 88 3.35 13.17 3.72
N ALA A 89 2.46 14.12 3.44
CA ALA A 89 1.70 14.78 4.50
C ALA A 89 0.80 13.80 5.29
N PRO A 90 -0.07 12.97 4.65
CA PRO A 90 -0.86 12.00 5.40
C PRO A 90 0.00 10.93 6.09
N ALA A 91 1.12 10.54 5.49
CA ALA A 91 2.04 9.57 6.08
C ALA A 91 2.69 10.11 7.36
N LEU A 92 3.20 11.35 7.33
CA LEU A 92 3.85 11.97 8.47
C LEU A 92 2.86 12.22 9.63
N HIS A 93 1.64 12.66 9.34
CA HIS A 93 0.60 12.78 10.36
C HIS A 93 0.31 11.44 11.05
N ALA A 94 0.07 10.39 10.25
CA ALA A 94 -0.18 9.06 10.81
C ALA A 94 1.02 8.51 11.59
N PHE A 95 2.24 8.85 11.21
CA PHE A 95 3.46 8.49 11.95
C PHE A 95 3.48 9.16 13.32
N ALA A 96 3.27 10.49 13.38
CA ALA A 96 3.24 11.26 14.61
C ALA A 96 2.16 10.76 15.59
N ASP A 97 0.95 10.49 15.09
CA ASP A 97 -0.19 10.04 15.90
C ASP A 97 0.05 8.71 16.61
N HIS A 98 1.01 7.90 16.13
CA HIS A 98 1.31 6.56 16.66
C HIS A 98 2.60 6.51 17.47
N LEU A 99 3.26 7.63 17.72
CA LEU A 99 4.49 7.72 18.49
C LEU A 99 4.29 8.44 19.82
N ASP A 100 5.03 8.00 20.83
CA ASP A 100 5.25 8.75 22.06
C ASP A 100 6.73 9.13 22.23
N ALA A 101 7.03 10.03 23.16
CA ALA A 101 8.37 10.55 23.37
C ALA A 101 9.39 9.46 23.77
N ASP A 102 8.98 8.43 24.52
CA ASP A 102 9.87 7.33 24.92
C ASP A 102 10.25 6.45 23.71
N THR A 103 9.26 6.18 22.86
CA THR A 103 9.47 5.44 21.60
C THR A 103 10.41 6.20 20.68
N VAL A 104 10.18 7.51 20.47
CA VAL A 104 11.05 8.35 19.65
C VAL A 104 12.48 8.29 20.15
N LYS A 105 12.71 8.59 21.44
CA LYS A 105 14.05 8.56 22.02
C LYS A 105 14.79 7.23 21.81
N LYS A 106 14.08 6.10 21.95
CA LYS A 106 14.67 4.77 21.79
C LYS A 106 14.89 4.42 20.31
N ALA A 107 14.00 4.86 19.42
CA ALA A 107 14.15 4.67 17.98
C ALA A 107 15.31 5.51 17.42
N GLU A 108 15.43 6.77 17.82
CA GLU A 108 16.58 7.64 17.48
C GLU A 108 17.91 7.02 17.93
N ALA A 109 17.97 6.55 19.19
CA ALA A 109 19.16 5.89 19.70
C ALA A 109 19.54 4.62 18.92
N PHE A 110 18.53 3.85 18.49
CA PHE A 110 18.74 2.69 17.64
C PHE A 110 19.20 3.09 16.24
N LEU A 111 18.53 4.02 15.57
CA LEU A 111 18.87 4.47 14.22
C LEU A 111 20.26 5.13 14.17
N ALA A 112 20.68 5.83 15.23
CA ALA A 112 22.02 6.39 15.36
C ALA A 112 23.11 5.34 15.56
N SER A 113 22.77 4.12 15.98
CA SER A 113 23.73 3.01 16.15
C SER A 113 24.26 2.52 14.80
N ASP A 114 25.41 1.82 14.83
CA ASP A 114 25.99 1.24 13.63
C ASP A 114 25.07 0.20 12.97
N ALA A 115 24.36 -0.61 13.77
CA ALA A 115 23.41 -1.58 13.26
C ALA A 115 22.19 -0.90 12.62
N GLY A 116 21.64 0.16 13.26
CA GLY A 116 20.54 0.95 12.71
C GLY A 116 20.90 1.62 11.38
N LYS A 117 22.07 2.25 11.31
CA LYS A 117 22.55 2.87 10.06
C LYS A 117 22.72 1.86 8.92
N ARG A 118 23.26 0.68 9.23
CA ARG A 118 23.40 -0.40 8.22
C ARG A 118 22.04 -0.96 7.80
N MET A 119 21.08 -1.07 8.72
CA MET A 119 19.72 -1.46 8.39
C MET A 119 19.06 -0.47 7.43
N VAL A 120 19.07 0.84 7.76
CA VAL A 120 18.51 1.88 6.89
C VAL A 120 19.16 1.89 5.51
N ALA A 121 20.49 1.72 5.43
CA ALA A 121 21.20 1.61 4.15
C ALA A 121 20.78 0.38 3.34
N ALA A 122 20.56 -0.75 4.01
CA ALA A 122 20.07 -1.99 3.38
C ALA A 122 18.64 -1.84 2.86
N ASP A 123 17.76 -1.20 3.64
CA ASP A 123 16.36 -0.90 3.25
C ASP A 123 16.30 0.02 2.02
N LEU A 124 17.14 1.05 1.98
CA LEU A 124 17.29 1.91 0.79
C LEU A 124 17.80 1.13 -0.42
N GLY A 125 18.74 0.21 -0.22
CA GLY A 125 19.22 -0.70 -1.26
C GLY A 125 18.12 -1.59 -1.81
N LEU A 126 17.28 -2.16 -0.93
CA LEU A 126 16.13 -2.97 -1.32
C LEU A 126 15.08 -2.13 -2.08
N ALA A 127 14.75 -0.94 -1.58
CA ALA A 127 13.78 -0.04 -2.23
C ALA A 127 14.24 0.43 -3.63
N SER A 128 15.54 0.39 -3.89
CA SER A 128 16.15 0.82 -5.16
C SER A 128 16.34 -0.32 -6.17
N LEU A 129 15.99 -1.57 -5.82
CA LEU A 129 16.06 -2.69 -6.76
C LEU A 129 15.13 -2.46 -7.95
N SER A 130 15.57 -2.88 -9.14
CA SER A 130 14.65 -2.98 -10.27
C SER A 130 13.57 -4.02 -10.00
N ASP A 131 12.38 -3.85 -10.59
CA ASP A 131 11.29 -4.83 -10.47
C ASP A 131 11.73 -6.24 -10.86
N ALA A 132 12.51 -6.33 -11.95
CA ALA A 132 13.00 -7.60 -12.44
C ALA A 132 13.98 -8.29 -11.45
N ASP A 133 14.78 -7.51 -10.73
CA ASP A 133 15.70 -8.06 -9.74
C ASP A 133 14.99 -8.38 -8.43
N ALA A 134 14.03 -7.54 -8.02
CA ALA A 134 13.16 -7.83 -6.87
C ALA A 134 12.36 -9.13 -7.10
N ASP A 135 11.77 -9.30 -8.28
CA ASP A 135 11.06 -10.53 -8.67
C ASP A 135 12.00 -11.76 -8.62
N LYS A 136 13.21 -11.67 -9.17
CA LYS A 136 14.20 -12.77 -9.13
C LYS A 136 14.58 -13.13 -7.70
N VAL A 137 14.78 -12.14 -6.82
CA VAL A 137 15.09 -12.38 -5.40
C VAL A 137 13.93 -13.08 -4.71
N MET A 138 12.70 -12.55 -4.88
CA MET A 138 11.51 -13.12 -4.24
C MET A 138 11.18 -14.54 -4.74
N ASN A 139 11.41 -14.82 -6.02
CA ASN A 139 11.20 -16.15 -6.60
C ASN A 139 12.33 -17.13 -6.25
N GLY A 140 13.46 -16.65 -5.76
CA GLY A 140 14.61 -17.47 -5.40
C GLY A 140 15.61 -17.72 -6.55
N ASP A 141 15.47 -17.00 -7.66
CA ASP A 141 16.40 -17.07 -8.81
C ASP A 141 17.76 -16.42 -8.46
N ILE A 142 17.74 -15.46 -7.55
CA ILE A 142 18.93 -14.89 -6.93
C ILE A 142 18.96 -15.38 -5.47
N ALA A 143 19.84 -16.34 -5.18
CA ALA A 143 19.99 -16.86 -3.83
C ALA A 143 20.78 -15.89 -2.95
N ALA A 144 20.20 -15.50 -1.83
CA ALA A 144 20.98 -14.97 -0.72
C ALA A 144 21.68 -16.15 -0.05
N VAL A 145 23.02 -16.13 0.00
CA VAL A 145 23.77 -17.15 0.74
C VAL A 145 23.45 -16.99 2.23
N SER A 146 22.68 -17.91 2.77
CA SER A 146 22.29 -17.89 4.18
C SER A 146 22.65 -19.20 4.85
N THR A 147 23.35 -19.13 5.98
CA THR A 147 23.55 -20.30 6.84
C THR A 147 22.21 -20.65 7.54
N PRO A 148 22.01 -21.90 7.99
CA PRO A 148 20.83 -22.27 8.76
C PRO A 148 20.57 -21.34 9.96
N GLN A 149 21.63 -20.87 10.63
CA GLN A 149 21.53 -19.95 11.76
C GLN A 149 21.01 -18.57 11.33
N ARG A 150 21.48 -18.05 10.18
CA ARG A 150 20.97 -16.78 9.62
C ARG A 150 19.52 -16.91 9.14
N ALA A 151 19.13 -18.04 8.58
CA ALA A 151 17.75 -18.28 8.16
C ALA A 151 16.78 -18.14 9.33
N VAL A 152 17.13 -18.64 10.52
CA VAL A 152 16.35 -18.47 11.76
C VAL A 152 16.29 -17.00 12.17
N LEU A 153 17.36 -16.21 12.00
CA LEU A 153 17.34 -14.78 12.28
C LEU A 153 16.38 -14.04 11.32
N PHE A 154 16.42 -14.34 10.03
CA PHE A 154 15.50 -13.74 9.06
C PHE A 154 14.04 -14.10 9.31
N GLU A 155 13.75 -15.33 9.74
CA GLU A 155 12.39 -15.70 10.16
C GLU A 155 11.90 -14.87 11.35
N LYS A 156 12.77 -14.62 12.33
CA LYS A 156 12.44 -13.79 13.49
C LYS A 156 12.30 -12.30 13.12
N LEU A 157 13.14 -11.80 12.22
CA LEU A 157 13.08 -10.43 11.74
C LEU A 157 11.79 -10.19 10.95
N GLU A 158 11.45 -11.08 10.01
CA GLU A 158 10.20 -11.01 9.24
C GLU A 158 8.98 -10.87 10.15
N ARG A 159 8.92 -11.69 11.20
CA ARG A 159 7.85 -11.62 12.20
C ARG A 159 7.88 -10.33 13.03
N ALA A 160 9.06 -9.85 13.42
CA ALA A 160 9.21 -8.64 14.22
C ALA A 160 8.86 -7.38 13.44
N GLU A 161 9.23 -7.30 12.17
CA GLU A 161 8.88 -6.23 11.22
C GLU A 161 7.45 -6.38 10.68
N ARG A 162 6.83 -7.56 10.82
CA ARG A 162 5.52 -7.89 10.26
C ARG A 162 5.48 -7.71 8.74
N SER A 163 6.60 -8.01 8.04
CA SER A 163 6.82 -7.62 6.64
C SER A 163 5.76 -8.15 5.69
N SER A 164 5.38 -9.42 5.79
CA SER A 164 4.33 -10.03 4.96
C SER A 164 2.95 -9.44 5.27
N GLU A 165 2.60 -9.31 6.55
CA GLU A 165 1.33 -8.73 7.01
C GLU A 165 1.19 -7.28 6.54
N SER A 166 2.27 -6.52 6.65
CA SER A 166 2.36 -5.12 6.25
C SER A 166 2.19 -4.94 4.76
N THR A 167 2.87 -5.76 3.96
CA THR A 167 2.77 -5.74 2.51
C THR A 167 1.33 -6.02 2.07
N VAL A 168 0.69 -7.04 2.63
CA VAL A 168 -0.72 -7.34 2.35
C VAL A 168 -1.64 -6.20 2.77
N HIS A 169 -1.41 -5.63 3.96
CA HIS A 169 -2.20 -4.48 4.43
C HIS A 169 -2.11 -3.29 3.47
N ILE A 170 -0.91 -2.93 3.01
CA ILE A 170 -0.71 -1.84 2.06
C ILE A 170 -1.40 -2.14 0.73
N LEU A 171 -1.24 -3.35 0.18
CA LEU A 171 -1.87 -3.75 -1.08
C LEU A 171 -3.41 -3.66 -1.01
N LEU A 172 -4.02 -4.20 0.05
CA LEU A 172 -5.47 -4.17 0.24
C LEU A 172 -5.98 -2.73 0.48
N THR A 173 -5.27 -1.95 1.28
CA THR A 173 -5.60 -0.54 1.55
C THR A 173 -5.54 0.30 0.28
N MET A 174 -4.47 0.16 -0.49
CA MET A 174 -4.31 0.87 -1.76
C MET A 174 -5.36 0.43 -2.79
N GLY A 175 -5.59 -0.87 -2.94
CA GLY A 175 -6.61 -1.41 -3.84
C GLY A 175 -8.01 -0.90 -3.51
N THR A 176 -8.39 -0.91 -2.22
CA THR A 176 -9.64 -0.34 -1.74
C THR A 176 -9.73 1.16 -2.03
N ALA A 177 -8.66 1.90 -1.77
CA ALA A 177 -8.62 3.34 -2.03
C ALA A 177 -8.78 3.68 -3.52
N VAL A 178 -8.13 2.93 -4.42
CA VAL A 178 -8.31 3.07 -5.88
C VAL A 178 -9.75 2.79 -6.27
N ALA A 179 -10.36 1.71 -5.78
CA ALA A 179 -11.74 1.36 -6.10
C ALA A 179 -12.74 2.43 -5.63
N LEU A 180 -12.59 2.90 -4.39
CA LEU A 180 -13.40 3.99 -3.83
C LEU A 180 -13.22 5.30 -4.61
N GLY A 181 -11.99 5.66 -4.93
CA GLY A 181 -11.69 6.83 -5.75
C GLY A 181 -12.35 6.74 -7.13
N THR A 182 -12.27 5.58 -7.77
CA THR A 182 -12.88 5.34 -9.09
C THR A 182 -14.41 5.50 -9.03
N ALA A 183 -15.06 4.99 -8.00
CA ALA A 183 -16.50 5.19 -7.82
C ALA A 183 -16.84 6.68 -7.71
N VAL A 184 -16.12 7.42 -6.86
CA VAL A 184 -16.35 8.87 -6.69
C VAL A 184 -16.07 9.64 -8.00
N GLY A 185 -14.95 9.39 -8.67
CA GLY A 185 -14.61 10.03 -9.94
C GLY A 185 -15.61 9.74 -11.06
N SER A 186 -16.22 8.54 -11.04
CA SER A 186 -17.30 8.16 -11.96
C SER A 186 -18.67 8.64 -11.53
N SER A 187 -18.79 9.40 -10.43
CA SER A 187 -20.07 9.83 -9.83
C SER A 187 -20.98 8.67 -9.39
N MET A 188 -20.37 7.56 -8.97
CA MET A 188 -21.06 6.38 -8.43
C MET A 188 -21.07 6.44 -6.89
N ASP A 189 -22.05 5.77 -6.25
CA ASP A 189 -22.05 5.57 -4.81
C ASP A 189 -20.86 4.70 -4.36
N PRO A 190 -19.95 5.18 -3.49
CA PRO A 190 -18.82 4.41 -3.02
C PRO A 190 -19.19 3.33 -2.00
N GLY A 191 -20.33 3.41 -1.31
CA GLY A 191 -20.70 2.49 -0.22
C GLY A 191 -20.68 1.01 -0.62
N PRO A 192 -21.35 0.60 -1.72
CA PRO A 192 -21.30 -0.79 -2.18
C PRO A 192 -19.91 -1.26 -2.58
N VAL A 193 -19.05 -0.34 -3.06
CA VAL A 193 -17.66 -0.63 -3.43
C VAL A 193 -16.82 -0.89 -2.19
N GLU A 194 -16.98 -0.05 -1.15
CA GLU A 194 -16.29 -0.19 0.13
C GLU A 194 -16.60 -1.54 0.79
N GLU A 195 -17.88 -1.88 0.90
CA GLU A 195 -18.31 -3.14 1.51
C GLU A 195 -17.77 -4.36 0.76
N ARG A 196 -17.77 -4.33 -0.57
CA ARG A 196 -17.20 -5.41 -1.40
C ARG A 196 -15.68 -5.52 -1.20
N ALA A 197 -14.96 -4.39 -1.21
CA ALA A 197 -13.51 -4.37 -1.01
C ALA A 197 -13.14 -4.89 0.37
N ARG A 198 -13.87 -4.48 1.42
CA ARG A 198 -13.68 -4.96 2.79
C ARG A 198 -13.85 -6.49 2.88
N LYS A 199 -14.98 -7.02 2.38
CA LYS A 199 -15.24 -8.48 2.41
C LYS A 199 -14.21 -9.28 1.62
N SER A 200 -13.83 -8.81 0.45
CA SER A 200 -12.81 -9.46 -0.38
C SER A 200 -11.45 -9.43 0.31
N GLY A 201 -11.07 -8.30 0.89
CA GLY A 201 -9.82 -8.14 1.65
C GLY A 201 -9.76 -9.08 2.86
N GLU A 202 -10.83 -9.15 3.66
CA GLU A 202 -10.90 -10.04 4.83
C GLU A 202 -10.76 -11.51 4.44
N SER A 203 -11.43 -11.94 3.36
CA SER A 203 -11.40 -13.34 2.91
C SER A 203 -10.06 -13.78 2.31
N SER A 204 -9.29 -12.87 1.73
CA SER A 204 -8.04 -13.20 1.03
C SER A 204 -6.77 -12.92 1.86
N ARG A 205 -6.88 -12.13 2.92
CA ARG A 205 -5.75 -11.64 3.72
C ARG A 205 -4.81 -12.75 4.18
N GLN A 206 -5.33 -13.76 4.86
CA GLN A 206 -4.51 -14.83 5.43
C GLN A 206 -3.74 -15.60 4.37
N ALA A 207 -4.40 -15.97 3.28
CA ALA A 207 -3.75 -16.70 2.18
C ALA A 207 -2.66 -15.84 1.53
N MET A 208 -2.89 -14.53 1.35
CA MET A 208 -1.88 -13.62 0.83
C MET A 208 -0.67 -13.50 1.76
N GLU A 209 -0.90 -13.37 3.07
CA GLU A 209 0.18 -13.28 4.08
C GLU A 209 1.02 -14.57 4.10
N GLU A 210 0.38 -15.74 4.07
CA GLU A 210 1.09 -17.02 4.03
C GLU A 210 1.94 -17.17 2.75
N ASN A 211 1.38 -16.78 1.61
CA ASN A 211 2.09 -16.84 0.32
C ASN A 211 3.27 -15.86 0.23
N LEU A 212 3.23 -14.76 0.97
CA LEU A 212 4.30 -13.75 0.96
C LEU A 212 5.42 -14.03 1.96
N ARG A 213 5.24 -14.87 2.97
CA ARG A 213 6.25 -15.07 4.03
C ARG A 213 7.60 -15.53 3.50
N GLU A 214 7.61 -16.54 2.64
CA GLU A 214 8.87 -17.04 2.09
C GLU A 214 9.53 -16.07 1.10
N PRO A 215 8.80 -15.47 0.14
CA PRO A 215 9.32 -14.38 -0.67
C PRO A 215 9.89 -13.22 0.15
N MET A 216 9.20 -12.76 1.21
CA MET A 216 9.70 -11.69 2.07
C MET A 216 10.96 -12.07 2.82
N ARG A 217 11.06 -13.31 3.33
CA ARG A 217 12.30 -13.78 3.96
C ARG A 217 13.50 -13.79 3.00
N ARG A 218 13.29 -14.20 1.74
CA ARG A 218 14.34 -14.13 0.70
C ARG A 218 14.73 -12.70 0.41
N TYR A 219 13.75 -11.82 0.31
CA TYR A 219 13.97 -10.39 0.05
C TYR A 219 14.80 -9.74 1.17
N MET A 220 14.43 -9.99 2.43
CA MET A 220 15.20 -9.55 3.60
C MET A 220 16.60 -10.17 3.64
N ALA A 221 16.71 -11.47 3.40
CA ALA A 221 18.01 -12.16 3.39
C ALA A 221 18.95 -11.58 2.32
N TYR A 222 18.42 -11.18 1.18
CA TYR A 222 19.17 -10.49 0.14
C TYR A 222 19.58 -9.07 0.56
N GLY A 223 18.65 -8.28 1.08
CA GLY A 223 18.92 -6.90 1.50
C GLY A 223 19.91 -6.81 2.65
N TYR A 224 19.76 -7.69 3.63
CA TYR A 224 20.58 -7.69 4.84
C TYR A 224 21.79 -8.64 4.76
N ARG A 225 22.18 -9.09 3.56
CA ARG A 225 23.29 -10.03 3.37
C ARG A 225 24.61 -9.52 3.94
N ASP A 226 24.83 -8.20 3.90
CA ASP A 226 26.07 -7.55 4.32
C ASP A 226 26.06 -7.16 5.81
N LEU A 227 24.93 -7.31 6.52
CA LEU A 227 24.86 -7.13 7.97
C LEU A 227 25.48 -8.36 8.66
N SER A 228 26.26 -8.12 9.70
CA SER A 228 26.77 -9.20 10.56
C SER A 228 25.65 -9.85 11.37
N ASP A 229 25.86 -11.07 11.88
CA ASP A 229 24.93 -11.72 12.81
C ASP A 229 24.71 -10.91 14.10
N ALA A 230 25.73 -10.15 14.52
CA ALA A 230 25.63 -9.25 15.67
C ALA A 230 24.68 -8.07 15.37
N ASP A 231 24.79 -7.49 14.15
CA ASP A 231 23.90 -6.43 13.71
C ASP A 231 22.46 -6.93 13.61
N LEU A 232 22.22 -8.09 12.97
CA LEU A 232 20.90 -8.68 12.84
C LEU A 232 20.25 -8.96 14.21
N LYS A 233 21.05 -9.42 15.19
CA LYS A 233 20.58 -9.60 16.58
C LYS A 233 20.27 -8.29 17.26
N HIS A 234 21.05 -7.25 17.02
CA HIS A 234 20.80 -5.90 17.56
C HIS A 234 19.50 -5.31 16.98
N VAL A 235 19.30 -5.38 15.68
CA VAL A 235 18.05 -5.00 15.00
C VAL A 235 16.88 -5.77 15.61
N LEU A 236 16.97 -7.08 15.70
CA LEU A 236 15.91 -7.92 16.26
C LEU A 236 15.59 -7.56 17.71
N THR A 237 16.60 -7.28 18.54
CA THR A 237 16.41 -6.86 19.94
C THR A 237 15.63 -5.56 20.02
N PHE A 238 15.96 -4.57 19.19
CA PHE A 238 15.18 -3.33 19.12
C PHE A 238 13.75 -3.60 18.68
N LEU A 239 13.54 -4.29 17.55
CA LEU A 239 12.20 -4.55 16.99
C LEU A 239 11.30 -5.33 17.96
N GLN A 240 11.86 -6.23 18.77
CA GLN A 240 11.14 -6.99 19.79
C GLN A 240 10.87 -6.20 21.07
N SER A 241 11.50 -5.05 21.28
CA SER A 241 11.24 -4.17 22.40
C SER A 241 9.84 -3.52 22.31
N THR A 242 9.34 -2.95 23.41
CA THR A 242 8.08 -2.20 23.38
C THR A 242 8.16 -1.00 22.44
N ALA A 243 9.26 -0.24 22.49
CA ALA A 243 9.48 0.89 21.61
C ALA A 243 9.61 0.46 20.14
N GLY A 244 10.34 -0.62 19.85
CA GLY A 244 10.46 -1.15 18.49
C GLY A 244 9.12 -1.58 17.89
N ARG A 245 8.29 -2.28 18.65
CA ARG A 245 6.93 -2.65 18.19
C ARG A 245 6.06 -1.42 17.92
N GLN A 246 6.16 -0.40 18.76
CA GLN A 246 5.40 0.83 18.58
C GLN A 246 5.93 1.62 17.38
N TYR A 247 7.24 1.70 17.21
CA TYR A 247 7.88 2.29 16.03
C TYR A 247 7.41 1.60 14.72
N ILE A 248 7.42 0.26 14.68
CA ILE A 248 6.89 -0.48 13.52
C ILE A 248 5.40 -0.18 13.31
N SER A 249 4.60 -0.12 14.37
CA SER A 249 3.18 0.25 14.24
C SER A 249 2.99 1.65 13.65
N ALA A 250 3.79 2.63 14.08
CA ALA A 250 3.78 3.99 13.52
C ALA A 250 4.24 4.00 12.05
N TYR A 251 5.31 3.27 11.72
CA TYR A 251 5.80 3.13 10.36
C TYR A 251 4.73 2.55 9.42
N LEU A 252 4.02 1.50 9.86
CA LEU A 252 2.96 0.87 9.07
C LEU A 252 1.73 1.78 8.91
N ALA A 253 1.34 2.49 9.97
CA ALA A 253 0.27 3.48 9.89
C ALA A 253 0.61 4.59 8.89
N SER A 254 1.87 5.05 8.91
CA SER A 254 2.41 6.02 7.95
C SER A 254 2.30 5.53 6.51
N LEU A 255 2.81 4.34 6.20
CA LEU A 255 2.72 3.74 4.86
C LEU A 255 1.25 3.57 4.44
N GLY A 256 0.41 3.06 5.34
CA GLY A 256 -1.02 2.87 5.07
C GLY A 256 -1.72 4.18 4.70
N ALA A 257 -1.52 5.25 5.46
CA ALA A 257 -2.12 6.56 5.20
C ALA A 257 -1.63 7.17 3.87
N GLY A 258 -0.33 7.13 3.62
CA GLY A 258 0.26 7.66 2.39
C GLY A 258 -0.21 6.91 1.14
N PHE A 259 -0.17 5.58 1.15
CA PHE A 259 -0.65 4.76 0.03
C PHE A 259 -2.17 4.84 -0.16
N TYR A 260 -2.94 4.99 0.92
CA TYR A 260 -4.37 5.26 0.82
C TYR A 260 -4.64 6.57 0.07
N ALA A 261 -3.96 7.65 0.43
CA ALA A 261 -4.10 8.95 -0.23
C ALA A 261 -3.75 8.88 -1.72
N MET A 262 -2.65 8.21 -2.07
CA MET A 262 -2.28 7.99 -3.47
C MET A 262 -3.31 7.14 -4.21
N GLY A 263 -3.76 6.04 -3.64
CA GLY A 263 -4.77 5.16 -4.21
C GLY A 263 -6.08 5.89 -4.48
N ARG A 264 -6.55 6.68 -3.51
CA ARG A 264 -7.74 7.52 -3.65
C ARG A 264 -7.63 8.49 -4.82
N ARG A 265 -6.52 9.22 -4.88
CA ARG A 265 -6.27 10.18 -5.97
C ARG A 265 -6.15 9.51 -7.33
N CYS A 266 -5.50 8.34 -7.39
CA CYS A 266 -5.41 7.56 -8.62
C CYS A 266 -6.80 7.13 -9.09
N GLY A 267 -7.61 6.59 -8.19
CA GLY A 267 -8.97 6.16 -8.50
C GLY A 267 -9.87 7.30 -8.96
N GLU A 268 -9.85 8.45 -8.27
CA GLU A 268 -10.64 9.63 -8.65
C GLU A 268 -10.32 10.08 -10.08
N ARG A 269 -9.04 10.19 -10.43
CA ARG A 269 -8.62 10.56 -11.78
C ARG A 269 -8.99 9.50 -12.83
N LEU A 270 -8.86 8.23 -12.47
CA LEU A 270 -9.29 7.13 -13.34
C LEU A 270 -10.80 7.17 -13.59
N GLY A 271 -11.60 7.34 -12.54
CA GLY A 271 -13.06 7.44 -12.64
C GLY A 271 -13.51 8.62 -13.51
N GLU A 272 -12.90 9.80 -13.32
CA GLU A 272 -13.12 10.98 -14.17
C GLU A 272 -12.85 10.66 -15.65
N SER A 273 -11.68 10.08 -15.95
CA SER A 273 -11.28 9.76 -17.33
C SER A 273 -12.18 8.70 -17.96
N LEU A 274 -12.56 7.67 -17.21
CA LEU A 274 -13.48 6.63 -17.71
C LEU A 274 -14.86 7.20 -18.00
N ARG A 275 -15.38 8.10 -17.17
CA ARG A 275 -16.64 8.81 -17.41
C ARG A 275 -16.57 9.67 -18.68
N GLU A 276 -15.49 10.42 -18.88
CA GLU A 276 -15.28 11.22 -20.08
C GLU A 276 -15.25 10.36 -21.36
N LEU A 277 -14.56 9.22 -21.33
CA LEU A 277 -14.51 8.27 -22.44
C LEU A 277 -15.91 7.68 -22.74
N ALA A 278 -16.68 7.33 -21.71
CA ALA A 278 -18.04 6.82 -21.89
C ALA A 278 -18.98 7.87 -22.51
N MET A 279 -18.90 9.11 -22.05
CA MET A 279 -19.70 10.22 -22.60
C MET A 279 -19.34 10.51 -24.06
N ALA A 280 -18.04 10.47 -24.42
CA ALA A 280 -17.59 10.65 -25.80
C ALA A 280 -18.09 9.53 -26.72
N GLN A 281 -18.11 8.29 -26.25
CA GLN A 281 -18.68 7.15 -26.99
C GLN A 281 -20.19 7.34 -27.25
N LEU A 282 -20.95 7.67 -26.20
CA LEU A 282 -22.40 7.93 -26.34
C LEU A 282 -22.70 9.06 -27.32
N ALA A 283 -21.93 10.14 -27.28
CA ALA A 283 -22.10 11.27 -28.22
C ALA A 283 -21.84 10.82 -29.67
N THR A 284 -20.83 9.98 -29.92
CA THR A 284 -20.52 9.44 -31.24
C THR A 284 -21.63 8.52 -31.75
N GLU A 285 -22.14 7.64 -30.89
CA GLU A 285 -23.24 6.72 -31.24
C GLU A 285 -24.55 7.49 -31.54
N THR A 286 -24.82 8.54 -30.78
CA THR A 286 -26.00 9.42 -30.99
C THR A 286 -25.90 10.15 -32.34
N ALA A 287 -24.73 10.71 -32.64
CA ALA A 287 -24.49 11.40 -33.91
C ALA A 287 -24.61 10.45 -35.14
N GLN A 288 -24.25 9.17 -34.97
CA GLN A 288 -24.40 8.17 -36.01
C GLN A 288 -25.86 7.70 -36.22
N ARG A 289 -26.72 7.87 -35.21
CA ARG A 289 -28.14 7.47 -35.27
C ARG A 289 -29.06 8.58 -35.80
N GLU A 290 -28.59 9.85 -35.85
CA GLU A 290 -29.36 10.93 -36.46
C GLU A 290 -29.48 10.66 -37.98
N PRO A 291 -30.69 10.56 -38.54
CA PRO A 291 -30.84 10.39 -39.97
C PRO A 291 -30.24 11.60 -40.72
N PRO A 292 -29.63 11.40 -41.90
CA PRO A 292 -29.09 12.52 -42.68
C PRO A 292 -30.21 13.54 -42.89
N HIS A 293 -29.91 14.81 -42.52
CA HIS A 293 -30.83 15.91 -42.76
C HIS A 293 -31.36 15.84 -44.18
N THR A 294 -32.65 15.52 -44.32
CA THR A 294 -33.32 15.57 -45.61
C THR A 294 -33.23 17.03 -46.09
N THR A 295 -32.43 17.25 -47.10
CA THR A 295 -32.38 18.53 -47.83
C THR A 295 -33.82 18.92 -48.17
N PRO A 296 -34.30 20.11 -47.81
CA PRO A 296 -35.65 20.51 -48.18
C PRO A 296 -35.83 20.37 -49.71
N PRO A 297 -36.98 19.85 -50.21
CA PRO A 297 -37.19 19.71 -51.62
C PRO A 297 -37.07 21.05 -52.31
N ASP A 298 -36.38 21.03 -53.46
CA ASP A 298 -36.21 22.23 -54.31
C ASP A 298 -37.57 22.88 -54.55
N PRO A 299 -37.63 24.23 -54.52
CA PRO A 299 -38.88 24.96 -54.74
C PRO A 299 -39.41 24.64 -56.16
N VAL A 300 -40.58 24.08 -56.21
CA VAL A 300 -41.30 23.75 -57.48
C VAL A 300 -41.39 25.02 -58.32
N LYS A 301 -40.70 24.99 -59.47
CA LYS A 301 -40.81 26.10 -60.46
C LYS A 301 -42.27 26.18 -60.98
N PRO A 302 -42.89 27.35 -60.98
CA PRO A 302 -44.26 27.48 -61.53
C PRO A 302 -44.23 27.24 -63.04
N TYR A 303 -45.08 26.31 -63.51
CA TYR A 303 -45.36 26.16 -64.90
C TYR A 303 -45.93 27.46 -65.52
N LYS A 304 -45.32 27.92 -66.64
CA LYS A 304 -45.87 28.97 -67.48
C LYS A 304 -46.87 28.39 -68.46
#